data_a7dcf61b25fb11e6b8db6f6b47330b81
#
_entry.id   a7dcf61b25fb11e6b8db6f6b47330b81
#
_cell.length_a   1.000
_cell.length_b   1.000
_cell.length_c   1.000
_cell.angle_alpha   90.00
_cell.angle_beta   90.00
_cell.angle_gamma   90.00
#
_symmetry.space_group_name_H-M   'P 1'
#
loop_
_entity.id
_entity.type
_entity.pdbx_description
1 polymer ?
#
loop_
_entity_poly.entity_id
_entity_poly.type
_entity_poly.pdbx_seq_one_letter_code
_entity_poly.pdbx_strand_id
1 'polypeptide(L)'
;MIPERNTSVNVGMLFDLTGKSPSNLQIEVNGFYMYLQNMIRFTGGFLQSQYQNFGEMRTFGVEAEVKADVTHWLYGYVNATYQDLRDTRKYEQNTTVANPTKGSRMPNIPYLMANAGLEFHKENLFGGKGMNTRIFSDASFVEEYLYDFEQSQFQQHRIPRTISCSMGFEQSFGNGRYFIMGKINNLTDTQMISEFNRPLPGRSFTVRFRYVFK
;
A
#
# COMPACT_ATOMS: atom_id res chain seq x y z
N MET A 1 -10.03 20.53 23.77
CA MET A 1 -9.96 19.30 22.96
C MET A 1 -10.10 18.10 23.88
N ILE A 2 -10.82 17.08 23.44
CA ILE A 2 -10.98 15.81 24.16
C ILE A 2 -9.99 14.81 23.53
N PRO A 3 -9.36 13.89 24.29
CA PRO A 3 -8.46 12.89 23.75
C PRO A 3 -9.15 11.99 22.71
N GLU A 4 -8.42 11.62 21.67
CA GLU A 4 -8.84 10.60 20.73
C GLU A 4 -8.97 9.25 21.45
N ARG A 5 -9.96 8.47 21.07
CA ARG A 5 -10.16 7.09 21.55
C ARG A 5 -10.23 6.15 20.36
N ASN A 6 -9.46 5.10 20.40
CA ASN A 6 -9.52 4.01 19.43
C ASN A 6 -9.88 2.70 20.11
N THR A 7 -10.82 1.98 19.52
CA THR A 7 -11.15 0.59 19.86
C THR A 7 -10.93 -0.26 18.62
N SER A 8 -10.05 -1.26 18.69
CA SER A 8 -9.75 -2.12 17.54
C SER A 8 -9.76 -3.59 17.93
N VAL A 9 -10.16 -4.41 16.97
CA VAL A 9 -10.12 -5.88 17.03
C VAL A 9 -9.47 -6.37 15.74
N ASN A 10 -8.50 -7.27 15.86
CA ASN A 10 -7.84 -7.93 14.74
C ASN A 10 -7.89 -9.46 14.96
N VAL A 11 -8.15 -10.18 13.88
CA VAL A 11 -8.11 -11.64 13.86
C VAL A 11 -7.36 -12.06 12.62
N GLY A 12 -6.25 -12.78 12.81
CA GLY A 12 -5.39 -13.26 11.74
C GLY A 12 -5.22 -14.77 11.74
N MET A 13 -4.98 -15.33 10.57
CA MET A 13 -4.59 -16.72 10.35
C MET A 13 -3.38 -16.76 9.45
N LEU A 14 -2.41 -17.58 9.83
CA LEU A 14 -1.22 -17.89 9.04
C LEU A 14 -1.22 -19.38 8.73
N PHE A 15 -1.16 -19.70 7.45
CA PHE A 15 -0.98 -21.05 6.94
C PHE A 15 0.44 -21.14 6.34
N ASP A 16 1.29 -21.92 6.99
CA ASP A 16 2.63 -22.23 6.51
C ASP A 16 2.63 -23.66 5.98
N LEU A 17 2.65 -23.79 4.66
CA LEU A 17 2.64 -25.07 3.96
C LEU A 17 4.06 -25.42 3.46
N THR A 18 5.03 -25.28 4.35
CA THR A 18 6.42 -25.64 4.10
C THR A 18 6.55 -27.15 3.95
N GLY A 19 6.68 -27.61 2.71
CA GLY A 19 6.83 -29.04 2.39
C GLY A 19 8.28 -29.50 2.39
N LYS A 20 8.50 -30.82 2.17
CA LYS A 20 9.83 -31.40 1.92
C LYS A 20 10.41 -31.08 0.53
N SER A 21 9.69 -30.31 -0.28
CA SER A 21 10.05 -29.85 -1.62
C SER A 21 10.60 -28.41 -1.56
N PRO A 22 11.35 -27.95 -2.58
CA PRO A 22 11.85 -26.57 -2.60
C PRO A 22 10.75 -25.48 -2.67
N SER A 23 9.47 -25.85 -2.71
CA SER A 23 8.35 -24.92 -2.73
C SER A 23 7.82 -24.69 -1.32
N ASN A 24 8.04 -23.46 -0.82
CA ASN A 24 7.42 -22.94 0.39
C ASN A 24 6.19 -22.14 -0.02
N LEU A 25 5.07 -22.33 0.66
CA LEU A 25 3.87 -21.54 0.45
C LEU A 25 3.38 -21.01 1.79
N GLN A 26 3.31 -19.70 1.93
CA GLN A 26 2.73 -19.02 3.08
C GLN A 26 1.50 -18.25 2.63
N ILE A 27 0.42 -18.40 3.39
CA ILE A 27 -0.83 -17.65 3.19
C ILE A 27 -1.18 -16.99 4.51
N GLU A 28 -1.31 -15.69 4.51
CA GLU A 28 -1.74 -14.90 5.66
C GLU A 28 -3.05 -14.18 5.32
N VAL A 29 -4.01 -14.24 6.23
CA VAL A 29 -5.27 -13.50 6.13
C VAL A 29 -5.53 -12.85 7.47
N ASN A 30 -5.77 -11.55 7.48
CA ASN A 30 -6.08 -10.76 8.66
C ASN A 30 -7.36 -9.96 8.44
N GLY A 31 -8.32 -10.12 9.33
CA GLY A 31 -9.52 -9.29 9.40
C GLY A 31 -9.41 -8.28 10.53
N PHE A 32 -9.79 -7.03 10.28
CA PHE A 32 -9.73 -5.99 11.29
C PHE A 32 -11.02 -5.16 11.36
N TYR A 33 -11.29 -4.68 12.56
CA TYR A 33 -12.31 -3.68 12.84
C TYR A 33 -11.73 -2.61 13.74
N MET A 34 -11.99 -1.34 13.43
CA MET A 34 -11.54 -0.20 14.24
C MET A 34 -12.66 0.84 14.34
N TYR A 35 -12.87 1.38 15.53
CA TYR A 35 -13.74 2.49 15.80
C TYR A 35 -12.99 3.62 16.47
N LEU A 36 -12.91 4.77 15.79
CA LEU A 36 -12.25 5.98 16.25
C LEU A 36 -13.30 7.00 16.70
N GLN A 37 -13.06 7.57 17.87
CA GLN A 37 -13.88 8.62 18.46
C GLN A 37 -13.02 9.85 18.74
N ASN A 38 -13.64 11.02 18.69
CA ASN A 38 -13.01 12.31 19.00
C ASN A 38 -11.75 12.60 18.17
N MET A 39 -11.69 12.09 16.94
CA MET A 39 -10.53 12.30 16.08
C MET A 39 -10.20 13.79 15.95
N ILE A 40 -8.94 14.13 16.14
CA ILE A 40 -8.45 15.50 16.07
C ILE A 40 -8.06 15.79 14.62
N ARG A 41 -8.64 16.84 14.07
CA ARG A 41 -8.36 17.27 12.71
C ARG A 41 -8.04 18.76 12.69
N PHE A 42 -7.12 19.15 11.80
CA PHE A 42 -6.89 20.54 11.47
C PHE A 42 -8.01 21.01 10.54
N THR A 43 -8.78 22.00 10.97
CA THR A 43 -9.92 22.54 10.23
C THR A 43 -9.81 24.05 10.16
N GLY A 44 -10.39 24.64 9.09
CA GLY A 44 -10.42 26.07 8.91
C GLY A 44 -9.78 26.54 7.61
N GLY A 45 -10.05 27.79 7.24
CA GLY A 45 -9.48 28.46 6.08
C GLY A 45 -8.27 29.30 6.46
N PHE A 46 -7.78 30.09 5.50
CA PHE A 46 -6.55 30.88 5.62
C PHE A 46 -6.48 31.82 6.85
N LEU A 47 -7.62 32.25 7.39
CA LEU A 47 -7.69 33.23 8.49
C LEU A 47 -8.02 32.63 9.86
N GLN A 48 -8.56 31.41 9.92
CA GLN A 48 -8.96 30.79 11.19
C GLN A 48 -8.76 29.27 11.11
N SER A 49 -7.52 28.84 11.23
CA SER A 49 -7.18 27.43 11.27
C SER A 49 -6.98 26.96 12.71
N GLN A 50 -7.63 25.87 13.10
CA GLN A 50 -7.50 25.30 14.43
C GLN A 50 -7.64 23.78 14.44
N TYR A 51 -7.05 23.15 15.45
CA TYR A 51 -7.29 21.74 15.73
C TYR A 51 -8.59 21.57 16.48
N GLN A 52 -9.42 20.64 16.01
CA GLN A 52 -10.71 20.34 16.61
C GLN A 52 -10.97 18.84 16.61
N ASN A 53 -11.73 18.36 17.58
CA ASN A 53 -12.25 16.99 17.55
C ASN A 53 -13.26 16.89 16.40
N PHE A 54 -12.87 16.22 15.31
CA PHE A 54 -13.69 16.16 14.09
C PHE A 54 -14.81 15.13 14.16
N GLY A 55 -14.71 14.14 15.05
CA GLY A 55 -15.80 13.21 15.20
C GLY A 55 -15.46 11.73 15.20
N GLU A 56 -16.31 10.93 14.61
CA GLU A 56 -16.30 9.47 14.73
C GLU A 56 -16.12 8.81 13.36
N MET A 57 -15.28 7.78 13.32
CA MET A 57 -15.08 6.96 12.14
C MET A 57 -15.09 5.49 12.50
N ARG A 58 -15.53 4.67 11.56
CA ARG A 58 -15.47 3.22 11.64
C ARG A 58 -14.76 2.69 10.40
N THR A 59 -13.84 1.77 10.60
CA THR A 59 -13.29 0.98 9.51
C THR A 59 -13.44 -0.50 9.81
N PHE A 60 -13.63 -1.28 8.77
CA PHE A 60 -13.42 -2.72 8.78
C PHE A 60 -12.71 -3.11 7.48
N GLY A 61 -11.96 -4.19 7.52
CA GLY A 61 -11.24 -4.61 6.33
C GLY A 61 -10.68 -6.01 6.47
N VAL A 62 -10.09 -6.45 5.36
CA VAL A 62 -9.38 -7.71 5.23
C VAL A 62 -8.09 -7.46 4.49
N GLU A 63 -7.03 -8.04 4.98
CA GLU A 63 -5.70 -8.11 4.35
C GLU A 63 -5.41 -9.57 4.05
N ALA A 64 -4.90 -9.84 2.86
CA ALA A 64 -4.47 -11.16 2.47
C ALA A 64 -3.10 -11.08 1.79
N GLU A 65 -2.23 -12.01 2.13
CA GLU A 65 -0.92 -12.15 1.51
C GLU A 65 -0.65 -13.61 1.18
N VAL A 66 -0.08 -13.84 0.01
CA VAL A 66 0.43 -15.14 -0.44
C VAL A 66 1.87 -14.94 -0.86
N LYS A 67 2.77 -15.75 -0.31
CA LYS A 67 4.19 -15.81 -0.67
C LYS A 67 4.52 -17.24 -1.05
N ALA A 68 5.23 -17.41 -2.15
CA ALA A 68 5.61 -18.73 -2.63
C ALA A 68 7.02 -18.77 -3.23
N ASP A 69 7.84 -19.73 -2.78
CA ASP A 69 8.99 -20.20 -3.53
C ASP A 69 8.48 -21.25 -4.53
N VAL A 70 8.14 -20.82 -5.75
CA VAL A 70 7.59 -21.71 -6.80
C VAL A 70 8.62 -22.76 -7.18
N THR A 71 9.88 -22.36 -7.22
CA THR A 71 11.06 -23.22 -7.39
C THR A 71 12.22 -22.62 -6.58
N HIS A 72 13.37 -23.32 -6.54
CA HIS A 72 14.59 -22.80 -5.89
C HIS A 72 15.20 -21.55 -6.56
N TRP A 73 14.66 -21.13 -7.70
CA TRP A 73 15.12 -19.95 -8.45
C TRP A 73 14.00 -18.95 -8.77
N LEU A 74 12.75 -19.25 -8.39
CA LEU A 74 11.60 -18.39 -8.66
C LEU A 74 10.77 -18.21 -7.39
N TYR A 75 10.70 -16.96 -6.93
CA TYR A 75 9.86 -16.52 -5.83
C TYR A 75 8.76 -15.58 -6.37
N GLY A 76 7.59 -15.63 -5.75
CA GLY A 76 6.50 -14.70 -6.05
C GLY A 76 5.69 -14.36 -4.80
N TYR A 77 5.07 -13.20 -4.83
CA TYR A 77 4.11 -12.78 -3.81
C TYR A 77 2.95 -12.00 -4.41
N VAL A 78 1.83 -12.05 -3.73
CA VAL A 78 0.66 -11.20 -3.96
C VAL A 78 0.11 -10.81 -2.60
N ASN A 79 -0.18 -9.54 -2.42
CA ASN A 79 -0.96 -9.08 -1.28
C ASN A 79 -2.06 -8.13 -1.73
N ALA A 80 -3.15 -8.09 -0.96
CA ALA A 80 -4.26 -7.19 -1.19
C ALA A 80 -4.86 -6.75 0.15
N THR A 81 -5.28 -5.50 0.19
CA THR A 81 -5.99 -4.90 1.32
C THR A 81 -7.30 -4.32 0.84
N TYR A 82 -8.38 -4.77 1.43
CA TYR A 82 -9.68 -4.12 1.33
C TYR A 82 -10.02 -3.47 2.67
N GLN A 83 -10.41 -2.20 2.65
CA GLN A 83 -10.87 -1.46 3.82
C GLN A 83 -12.05 -0.58 3.50
N ASP A 84 -13.03 -0.51 4.40
CA ASP A 84 -14.18 0.36 4.27
C ASP A 84 -14.23 1.32 5.46
N LEU A 85 -13.60 2.49 5.31
CA LEU A 85 -13.54 3.54 6.31
C LEU A 85 -14.63 4.56 6.07
N ARG A 86 -15.55 4.72 7.06
CA ARG A 86 -16.73 5.59 6.93
C ARG A 86 -16.86 6.59 8.07
N ASP A 87 -17.37 7.77 7.71
CA ASP A 87 -17.84 8.76 8.67
C ASP A 87 -19.11 8.23 9.37
N THR A 88 -19.07 8.18 10.70
CA THR A 88 -20.21 7.70 11.52
C THR A 88 -20.87 8.79 12.35
N ARG A 89 -20.41 10.03 12.26
CA ARG A 89 -20.98 11.17 12.98
C ARG A 89 -22.47 11.33 12.68
N LYS A 90 -23.24 11.59 13.71
CA LYS A 90 -24.69 11.84 13.56
C LYS A 90 -24.98 13.29 13.16
N TYR A 91 -24.22 14.22 13.68
CA TYR A 91 -24.41 15.66 13.52
C TYR A 91 -23.13 16.31 13.00
N GLU A 92 -23.28 17.46 12.37
CA GLU A 92 -22.16 18.34 12.07
C GLU A 92 -21.54 18.85 13.39
N GLN A 93 -20.28 19.23 13.30
CA GLN A 93 -19.51 19.62 14.48
C GLN A 93 -20.13 20.80 15.21
N ASN A 94 -20.31 20.64 16.54
CA ASN A 94 -20.86 21.68 17.45
C ASN A 94 -22.28 22.16 17.05
N THR A 95 -23.03 21.35 16.33
CA THR A 95 -24.40 21.70 15.92
C THR A 95 -25.37 20.55 16.17
N THR A 96 -26.65 20.78 15.98
CA THR A 96 -27.72 19.76 15.94
C THR A 96 -28.13 19.43 14.49
N VAL A 97 -27.42 19.98 13.51
CA VAL A 97 -27.67 19.72 12.09
C VAL A 97 -27.19 18.33 11.74
N ALA A 98 -28.03 17.56 11.06
CA ALA A 98 -27.66 16.21 10.63
C ALA A 98 -26.45 16.25 9.68
N ASN A 99 -25.49 15.37 9.94
CA ASN A 99 -24.29 15.28 9.11
C ASN A 99 -24.63 14.70 7.71
N PRO A 100 -24.47 15.45 6.63
CA PRO A 100 -24.78 14.99 5.27
C PRO A 100 -23.83 13.91 4.77
N THR A 101 -22.61 13.82 5.34
CA THR A 101 -21.62 12.81 4.97
C THR A 101 -21.67 11.54 5.81
N LYS A 102 -22.66 11.42 6.70
CA LYS A 102 -22.82 10.21 7.52
C LYS A 102 -22.99 8.96 6.65
N GLY A 103 -22.13 7.97 6.89
CA GLY A 103 -22.10 6.71 6.14
C GLY A 103 -21.29 6.79 4.84
N SER A 104 -20.82 7.97 4.43
CA SER A 104 -19.94 8.12 3.28
C SER A 104 -18.52 7.62 3.59
N ARG A 105 -17.82 7.13 2.57
CA ARG A 105 -16.40 6.78 2.69
C ARG A 105 -15.56 8.01 2.96
N MET A 106 -14.53 7.84 3.79
CA MET A 106 -13.57 8.91 4.06
C MET A 106 -12.73 9.21 2.81
N PRO A 107 -12.57 10.48 2.44
CA PRO A 107 -11.75 10.87 1.31
C PRO A 107 -10.25 10.68 1.57
N ASN A 108 -9.47 10.63 0.48
CA ASN A 108 -8.02 10.44 0.46
C ASN A 108 -7.54 9.10 1.07
N ILE A 109 -8.42 8.11 1.10
CA ILE A 109 -8.12 6.77 1.62
C ILE A 109 -8.61 5.74 0.60
N PRO A 110 -7.69 5.05 -0.09
CA PRO A 110 -8.04 3.96 -0.98
C PRO A 110 -8.73 2.83 -0.21
N TYR A 111 -9.78 2.27 -0.79
CA TYR A 111 -10.50 1.16 -0.17
C TYR A 111 -10.04 -0.21 -0.66
N LEU A 112 -9.35 -0.26 -1.80
CA LEU A 112 -8.79 -1.48 -2.35
C LEU A 112 -7.40 -1.19 -2.92
N MET A 113 -6.41 -1.92 -2.42
CA MET A 113 -5.04 -1.87 -2.87
C MET A 113 -4.52 -3.29 -3.03
N ALA A 114 -3.63 -3.52 -4.00
CA ALA A 114 -2.97 -4.79 -4.17
C ALA A 114 -1.54 -4.59 -4.69
N ASN A 115 -0.65 -5.50 -4.33
CA ASN A 115 0.69 -5.56 -4.87
C ASN A 115 1.01 -7.00 -5.26
N ALA A 116 1.80 -7.16 -6.29
CA ALA A 116 2.32 -8.44 -6.72
C ALA A 116 3.79 -8.29 -7.13
N GLY A 117 4.59 -9.31 -6.89
CA GLY A 117 5.98 -9.32 -7.33
C GLY A 117 6.43 -10.71 -7.73
N LEU A 118 7.37 -10.73 -8.66
CA LEU A 118 8.07 -11.92 -9.09
C LEU A 118 9.58 -11.66 -9.00
N GLU A 119 10.30 -12.63 -8.51
CA GLU A 119 11.74 -12.61 -8.41
C GLU A 119 12.33 -13.90 -8.95
N PHE A 120 13.16 -13.76 -9.97
CA PHE A 120 14.04 -14.81 -10.44
C PHE A 120 15.43 -14.59 -9.85
N HIS A 121 16.01 -15.60 -9.23
CA HIS A 121 17.39 -15.57 -8.74
C HIS A 121 18.14 -16.84 -9.07
N LYS A 122 19.37 -16.71 -9.49
CA LYS A 122 20.21 -17.86 -9.84
C LYS A 122 21.67 -17.56 -9.60
N GLU A 123 22.35 -18.51 -8.98
CA GLU A 123 23.78 -18.49 -8.80
C GLU A 123 24.50 -18.89 -10.10
N ASN A 124 25.65 -18.26 -10.33
CA ASN A 124 26.57 -18.60 -11.40
C ASN A 124 25.97 -18.52 -12.83
N LEU A 125 24.89 -17.75 -13.03
CA LEU A 125 24.22 -17.63 -14.32
C LEU A 125 25.14 -17.05 -15.40
N PHE A 126 25.98 -16.06 -15.07
CA PHE A 126 26.90 -15.40 -15.99
C PHE A 126 28.37 -15.83 -15.80
N GLY A 127 28.60 -17.08 -15.43
CA GLY A 127 29.89 -17.76 -15.63
C GLY A 127 30.94 -17.63 -14.53
N GLY A 128 30.65 -17.07 -13.39
CA GLY A 128 31.62 -16.92 -12.30
C GLY A 128 31.17 -17.58 -10.99
N LYS A 129 32.04 -18.35 -10.34
CA LYS A 129 31.80 -18.84 -8.98
C LYS A 129 31.59 -17.66 -8.03
N GLY A 130 30.55 -17.73 -7.19
CA GLY A 130 30.24 -16.70 -6.21
C GLY A 130 29.56 -15.44 -6.80
N MET A 131 29.01 -15.55 -7.98
CA MET A 131 28.11 -14.56 -8.58
C MET A 131 26.66 -14.96 -8.36
N ASN A 132 25.78 -14.00 -8.07
CA ASN A 132 24.35 -14.23 -8.01
C ASN A 132 23.62 -13.18 -8.86
N THR A 133 22.73 -13.65 -9.70
CA THR A 133 21.90 -12.84 -10.57
C THR A 133 20.47 -12.84 -10.03
N ARG A 134 19.88 -11.65 -9.94
CA ARG A 134 18.51 -11.44 -9.50
C ARG A 134 17.79 -10.53 -10.49
N ILE A 135 16.67 -10.98 -11.02
CA ILE A 135 15.74 -10.20 -11.83
C ILE A 135 14.44 -10.14 -11.08
N PHE A 136 13.88 -8.97 -10.91
CA PHE A 136 12.64 -8.82 -10.16
C PHE A 136 11.72 -7.81 -10.83
N SER A 137 10.42 -8.03 -10.62
CA SER A 137 9.37 -7.11 -11.04
C SER A 137 8.34 -6.97 -9.96
N ASP A 138 7.83 -5.76 -9.81
CA ASP A 138 6.76 -5.42 -8.86
C ASP A 138 5.64 -4.72 -9.62
N ALA A 139 4.41 -5.03 -9.28
CA ALA A 139 3.20 -4.32 -9.72
C ALA A 139 2.44 -3.82 -8.50
N SER A 140 1.92 -2.60 -8.58
CA SER A 140 1.06 -2.00 -7.58
C SER A 140 -0.24 -1.56 -8.22
N PHE A 141 -1.33 -1.84 -7.55
CA PHE A 141 -2.69 -1.49 -7.93
C PHE A 141 -3.34 -0.69 -6.81
N VAL A 142 -3.95 0.43 -7.15
CA VAL A 142 -4.79 1.21 -6.25
C VAL A 142 -6.10 1.50 -6.99
N GLU A 143 -7.23 1.12 -6.42
CA GLU A 143 -8.54 1.40 -7.00
C GLU A 143 -8.87 2.88 -6.87
N GLU A 144 -9.77 3.40 -7.72
CA GLU A 144 -10.21 4.79 -7.63
C GLU A 144 -10.82 5.09 -6.25
N TYR A 145 -10.59 6.27 -5.73
CA TYR A 145 -11.11 6.69 -4.43
C TYR A 145 -11.42 8.19 -4.40
N LEU A 146 -12.19 8.61 -3.40
CA LEU A 146 -12.58 10.00 -3.25
C LEU A 146 -11.42 10.86 -2.75
N TYR A 147 -11.23 12.06 -3.30
CA TYR A 147 -10.35 13.08 -2.70
C TYR A 147 -11.11 14.09 -1.83
N ASP A 148 -12.45 14.15 -1.96
CA ASP A 148 -13.34 14.92 -1.10
C ASP A 148 -14.68 14.19 -0.96
N PHE A 149 -15.53 14.61 -0.01
CA PHE A 149 -16.86 14.05 0.14
C PHE A 149 -17.75 14.44 -1.04
N GLU A 150 -18.40 13.47 -1.66
CA GLU A 150 -19.44 13.73 -2.65
C GLU A 150 -20.73 14.12 -1.91
N GLN A 151 -21.19 15.37 -2.12
CA GLN A 151 -22.44 15.87 -1.59
C GLN A 151 -23.60 15.71 -2.57
N SER A 152 -23.31 15.36 -3.81
CA SER A 152 -24.27 15.18 -4.90
C SER A 152 -23.76 14.10 -5.86
N GLN A 153 -24.68 13.34 -6.45
CA GLN A 153 -24.34 12.33 -7.47
C GLN A 153 -23.67 12.89 -8.74
N PHE A 154 -23.68 14.20 -8.91
CA PHE A 154 -23.05 14.88 -10.06
C PHE A 154 -21.62 15.34 -9.77
N GLN A 155 -21.14 15.23 -8.54
CA GLN A 155 -19.79 15.62 -8.17
C GLN A 155 -18.83 14.44 -8.38
N GLN A 156 -17.80 14.65 -9.17
CA GLN A 156 -16.76 13.65 -9.43
C GLN A 156 -15.47 14.01 -8.68
N HIS A 157 -15.48 13.82 -7.38
CA HIS A 157 -14.34 14.11 -6.51
C HIS A 157 -13.47 12.85 -6.34
N ARG A 158 -12.93 12.33 -7.47
CA ARG A 158 -12.23 11.04 -7.50
C ARG A 158 -10.79 11.15 -7.97
N ILE A 159 -9.94 10.39 -7.32
CA ILE A 159 -8.60 10.06 -7.78
C ILE A 159 -8.72 8.78 -8.61
N PRO A 160 -8.25 8.78 -9.86
CA PRO A 160 -8.44 7.64 -10.74
C PRO A 160 -7.67 6.42 -10.29
N ARG A 161 -8.16 5.25 -10.69
CA ARG A 161 -7.44 3.99 -10.55
C ARG A 161 -6.03 4.08 -11.09
N THR A 162 -5.08 3.47 -10.38
CA THR A 162 -3.67 3.48 -10.77
C THR A 162 -3.10 2.07 -10.79
N ILE A 163 -2.36 1.76 -11.85
CA ILE A 163 -1.53 0.56 -11.96
C ILE A 163 -0.12 1.02 -12.29
N SER A 164 0.85 0.61 -11.48
CA SER A 164 2.26 0.91 -11.68
C SER A 164 3.07 -0.38 -11.66
N CYS A 165 3.95 -0.54 -12.63
CA CYS A 165 4.88 -1.66 -12.71
C CYS A 165 6.31 -1.17 -12.63
N SER A 166 7.17 -1.94 -11.97
CA SER A 166 8.60 -1.69 -11.87
C SER A 166 9.36 -2.96 -12.19
N MET A 167 10.58 -2.82 -12.71
CA MET A 167 11.45 -3.95 -13.01
C MET A 167 12.88 -3.62 -12.63
N GLY A 168 13.62 -4.60 -12.12
CA GLY A 168 14.99 -4.42 -11.72
C GLY A 168 15.85 -5.66 -11.99
N PHE A 169 17.14 -5.39 -12.07
CA PHE A 169 18.18 -6.38 -12.21
C PHE A 169 19.27 -6.10 -11.18
N GLU A 170 19.73 -7.11 -10.49
CA GLU A 170 20.86 -7.03 -9.56
C GLU A 170 21.85 -8.14 -9.85
N GLN A 171 23.13 -7.80 -9.90
CA GLN A 171 24.24 -8.72 -10.03
C GLN A 171 25.18 -8.58 -8.85
N SER A 172 25.49 -9.68 -8.17
CA SER A 172 26.52 -9.72 -7.14
C SER A 172 27.81 -10.38 -7.68
N PHE A 173 28.95 -9.95 -7.11
CA PHE A 173 30.29 -10.40 -7.45
C PHE A 173 31.11 -10.65 -6.17
N GLY A 174 32.23 -11.37 -6.33
CA GLY A 174 33.19 -11.55 -5.24
C GLY A 174 32.62 -12.22 -4.00
N ASN A 175 31.84 -13.31 -4.17
CA ASN A 175 31.16 -14.01 -3.09
C ASN A 175 30.25 -13.09 -2.26
N GLY A 176 29.50 -12.22 -2.93
CA GLY A 176 28.56 -11.31 -2.29
C GLY A 176 29.22 -10.13 -1.58
N ARG A 177 30.37 -9.67 -2.06
CA ARG A 177 31.00 -8.41 -1.59
C ARG A 177 30.53 -7.19 -2.38
N TYR A 178 30.33 -7.32 -3.68
CA TYR A 178 29.95 -6.22 -4.57
C TYR A 178 28.59 -6.51 -5.18
N PHE A 179 27.75 -5.49 -5.25
CA PHE A 179 26.44 -5.55 -5.88
C PHE A 179 26.24 -4.34 -6.78
N ILE A 180 25.75 -4.59 -7.97
CA ILE A 180 25.28 -3.56 -8.90
C ILE A 180 23.81 -3.85 -9.18
N MET A 181 22.96 -2.85 -8.99
CA MET A 181 21.53 -2.95 -9.25
C MET A 181 21.09 -1.80 -10.17
N GLY A 182 20.30 -2.12 -11.17
CA GLY A 182 19.52 -1.18 -11.95
C GLY A 182 18.04 -1.44 -11.76
N LYS A 183 17.23 -0.40 -11.55
CA LYS A 183 15.77 -0.48 -11.45
C LYS A 183 15.10 0.61 -12.25
N ILE A 184 14.04 0.25 -12.97
CA ILE A 184 13.10 1.18 -13.61
C ILE A 184 11.83 1.16 -12.78
N ASN A 185 11.46 2.30 -12.23
CA ASN A 185 10.19 2.48 -11.54
C ASN A 185 9.17 3.07 -12.51
N ASN A 186 7.92 2.69 -12.35
CA ASN A 186 6.82 3.11 -13.22
C ASN A 186 7.15 2.86 -14.71
N LEU A 187 7.38 1.61 -15.05
CA LEU A 187 7.81 1.17 -16.38
C LEU A 187 6.87 1.65 -17.50
N THR A 188 5.59 1.69 -17.23
CA THR A 188 4.53 2.13 -18.16
C THR A 188 4.39 3.64 -18.28
N ASP A 189 5.13 4.41 -17.46
CA ASP A 189 5.03 5.87 -17.35
C ASP A 189 3.60 6.36 -17.07
N THR A 190 2.89 5.61 -16.26
CA THR A 190 1.52 5.93 -15.86
C THR A 190 1.52 7.21 -15.02
N GLN A 191 0.70 8.18 -15.40
CA GLN A 191 0.50 9.37 -14.57
C GLN A 191 -0.29 8.98 -13.31
N MET A 192 0.35 9.11 -12.15
CA MET A 192 -0.22 8.76 -10.86
C MET A 192 -0.49 10.02 -10.05
N ILE A 193 -1.59 10.02 -9.32
CA ILE A 193 -1.98 11.09 -8.40
C ILE A 193 -2.29 10.43 -7.06
N SER A 194 -1.69 10.91 -5.97
CA SER A 194 -1.94 10.37 -4.62
C SER A 194 -2.99 11.18 -3.85
N GLU A 195 -3.05 12.47 -4.11
CA GLU A 195 -4.01 13.42 -3.57
C GLU A 195 -4.37 14.42 -4.65
N PHE A 196 -5.46 15.15 -4.47
CA PHE A 196 -5.83 16.20 -5.43
C PHE A 196 -4.68 17.18 -5.69
N ASN A 197 -4.36 17.42 -6.95
CA ASN A 197 -3.25 18.28 -7.41
C ASN A 197 -1.84 17.86 -6.93
N ARG A 198 -1.64 16.62 -6.51
CA ARG A 198 -0.32 16.09 -6.14
C ARG A 198 0.08 14.92 -7.04
N PRO A 199 0.60 15.19 -8.25
CA PRO A 199 1.12 14.13 -9.09
C PRO A 199 2.36 13.49 -8.47
N LEU A 200 2.42 12.17 -8.60
CA LEU A 200 3.61 11.39 -8.24
C LEU A 200 4.62 11.43 -9.40
N PRO A 201 5.90 11.14 -9.12
CA PRO A 201 6.91 11.05 -10.16
C PRO A 201 6.51 10.04 -11.25
N GLY A 202 6.76 10.38 -12.51
CA GLY A 202 6.64 9.47 -13.64
C GLY A 202 7.72 8.39 -13.62
N ARG A 203 8.08 7.89 -14.80
CA ARG A 203 9.16 6.89 -14.94
C ARG A 203 10.47 7.42 -14.36
N SER A 204 11.13 6.60 -13.55
CA SER A 204 12.42 6.93 -12.98
C SER A 204 13.39 5.74 -13.03
N PHE A 205 14.68 6.05 -13.09
CA PHE A 205 15.75 5.07 -13.14
C PHE A 205 16.59 5.18 -11.88
N THR A 206 16.91 4.03 -11.28
CA THR A 206 17.76 3.95 -10.11
C THR A 206 18.92 3.02 -10.41
N VAL A 207 20.15 3.48 -10.13
CA VAL A 207 21.35 2.64 -10.13
C VAL A 207 21.92 2.65 -8.72
N ARG A 208 22.23 1.49 -8.20
CA ARG A 208 22.81 1.33 -6.85
C ARG A 208 24.06 0.47 -6.93
N PHE A 209 25.12 0.94 -6.31
CA PHE A 209 26.30 0.14 -5.99
C PHE A 209 26.36 -0.08 -4.48
N ARG A 210 26.62 -1.33 -4.05
CA ARG A 210 26.78 -1.69 -2.65
C ARG A 210 28.05 -2.53 -2.49
N TYR A 211 28.84 -2.17 -1.48
CA TYR A 211 30.00 -2.95 -1.03
C TYR A 211 29.76 -3.43 0.41
N VAL A 212 30.07 -4.70 0.65
CA VAL A 212 29.95 -5.32 1.98
C VAL A 212 31.35 -5.64 2.50
N PHE A 213 31.71 -4.99 3.59
CA PHE A 213 32.94 -5.29 4.33
C PHE A 213 32.74 -6.63 5.07
N LYS A 214 33.62 -7.59 4.84
CA LYS A 214 33.67 -8.87 5.53
C LYS A 214 34.99 -9.03 6.21
#